data_eaef4269e38af5a9b1665a267a973cf5
#
_entry.id   eaef4269e38af5a9b1665a267a973cf5
#
_cell.length_a   1.000
_cell.length_b   1.000
_cell.length_c   1.000
_cell.angle_alpha   90.00
_cell.angle_beta   90.00
_cell.angle_gamma   90.00
#
_symmetry.space_group_name_H-M   'P 1'
#
loop_
_entity.id
_entity.type
_entity.pdbx_description
1 polymer ?
#
loop_
_entity_poly.entity_id
_entity_poly.type
_entity_poly.pdbx_seq_one_letter_code
_entity_poly.pdbx_strand_id
1 'polypeptide(L)'
;ADIFPGARVLEAGLGSGAMSMTLLRAGAEVTGYELRPDFAARAVANVSGFLGQGVLNRYHVEVRDVYEGIGEKGLDRVVLDLPEPWRAVKHAAGALRPGGIIVSYLPSVPQVMSLREALDDAGFAMAETVEILQRSWHIEGQSVRPDHRMVGHTGFLTSARLMALAS
;
A
#
# COMPACT_ATOMS: atom_id res chain seq x y z
N ALA A 1 6.27 -5.24 -1.21
CA ALA A 1 5.67 -4.82 -2.50
C ALA A 1 6.64 -4.91 -3.67
N ASP A 2 7.94 -5.06 -3.41
CA ASP A 2 8.94 -5.22 -4.47
C ASP A 2 8.87 -4.07 -5.51
N ILE A 3 9.04 -2.82 -5.04
CA ILE A 3 9.01 -1.61 -5.88
C ILE A 3 10.36 -1.45 -6.57
N PHE A 4 10.34 -1.19 -7.88
CA PHE A 4 11.52 -0.97 -8.71
C PHE A 4 11.41 0.36 -9.47
N PRO A 5 12.54 0.94 -9.94
CA PRO A 5 12.51 2.17 -10.74
C PRO A 5 11.66 2.00 -12.00
N GLY A 6 10.77 2.97 -12.25
CA GLY A 6 9.82 2.94 -13.36
C GLY A 6 8.57 2.08 -13.12
N ALA A 7 8.42 1.45 -11.93
CA ALA A 7 7.19 0.72 -11.60
C ALA A 7 5.99 1.67 -11.62
N ARG A 8 4.92 1.26 -12.30
CA ARG A 8 3.65 1.98 -12.33
C ARG A 8 2.80 1.55 -11.15
N VAL A 9 2.59 2.45 -10.21
CA VAL A 9 1.93 2.16 -8.92
C VAL A 9 0.68 3.00 -8.75
N LEU A 10 -0.44 2.36 -8.40
CA LEU A 10 -1.58 3.05 -7.82
C LEU A 10 -1.50 2.97 -6.29
N GLU A 11 -1.62 4.10 -5.63
CA GLU A 11 -1.80 4.21 -4.19
C GLU A 11 -3.20 4.76 -3.91
N ALA A 12 -3.97 4.13 -3.02
CA ALA A 12 -5.25 4.65 -2.57
C ALA A 12 -5.29 4.78 -1.05
N GLY A 13 -5.72 5.97 -0.59
CA GLY A 13 -5.63 6.41 0.79
C GLY A 13 -4.30 7.12 1.04
N LEU A 14 -4.13 8.33 0.48
CA LEU A 14 -2.84 9.05 0.50
C LEU A 14 -2.48 9.60 1.88
N GLY A 15 -3.49 10.00 2.65
CA GLY A 15 -3.29 10.56 3.99
C GLY A 15 -2.29 11.73 3.99
N SER A 16 -1.14 11.54 4.62
CA SER A 16 -0.05 12.54 4.66
C SER A 16 0.89 12.48 3.45
N GLY A 17 0.79 11.49 2.56
CA GLY A 17 1.70 11.23 1.47
C GLY A 17 2.97 10.44 1.87
N ALA A 18 3.02 9.87 3.06
CA ALA A 18 4.21 9.15 3.56
C ALA A 18 4.55 7.92 2.69
N MET A 19 3.54 7.14 2.30
CA MET A 19 3.72 6.01 1.41
C MET A 19 4.12 6.50 0.01
N SER A 20 3.45 7.52 -0.53
CA SER A 20 3.81 8.15 -1.81
C SER A 20 5.30 8.55 -1.85
N MET A 21 5.82 9.19 -0.78
CA MET A 21 7.25 9.55 -0.69
C MET A 21 8.14 8.33 -0.80
N THR A 22 7.77 7.23 -0.15
CA THR A 22 8.56 5.98 -0.16
C THR A 22 8.56 5.35 -1.55
N LEU A 23 7.43 5.30 -2.22
CA LEU A 23 7.28 4.79 -3.58
C LEU A 23 8.08 5.62 -4.59
N LEU A 24 7.97 6.95 -4.51
CA LEU A 24 8.69 7.88 -5.39
C LEU A 24 10.21 7.84 -5.17
N ARG A 25 10.68 7.68 -3.92
CA ARG A 25 12.11 7.47 -3.62
C ARG A 25 12.64 6.17 -4.21
N ALA A 26 11.83 5.13 -4.28
CA ALA A 26 12.19 3.88 -4.96
C ALA A 26 12.19 4.00 -6.49
N GLY A 27 11.83 5.16 -7.03
CA GLY A 27 11.85 5.42 -8.47
C GLY A 27 10.54 5.10 -9.19
N ALA A 28 9.45 4.82 -8.47
CA ALA A 28 8.16 4.51 -9.08
C ALA A 28 7.52 5.74 -9.74
N GLU A 29 6.60 5.46 -10.69
CA GLU A 29 5.58 6.39 -11.17
C GLU A 29 4.30 6.13 -10.39
N VAL A 30 3.80 7.12 -9.68
CA VAL A 30 2.71 6.95 -8.71
C VAL A 30 1.47 7.72 -9.14
N THR A 31 0.35 7.00 -9.30
CA THR A 31 -0.99 7.59 -9.33
C THR A 31 -1.61 7.42 -7.95
N GLY A 32 -1.97 8.52 -7.33
CA GLY A 32 -2.57 8.56 -6.01
C GLY A 32 -4.06 8.88 -6.06
N TYR A 33 -4.92 8.03 -5.47
CA TYR A 33 -6.33 8.29 -5.30
C TYR A 33 -6.63 8.65 -3.84
N GLU A 34 -7.28 9.78 -3.65
CA GLU A 34 -7.72 10.26 -2.34
C GLU A 34 -9.13 10.84 -2.44
N LEU A 35 -10.02 10.40 -1.56
CA LEU A 35 -11.41 10.86 -1.57
C LEU A 35 -11.56 12.31 -1.09
N ARG A 36 -10.68 12.74 -0.19
CA ARG A 36 -10.73 14.05 0.47
C ARG A 36 -9.79 15.04 -0.21
N PRO A 37 -10.32 16.14 -0.81
CA PRO A 37 -9.49 17.13 -1.51
C PRO A 37 -8.41 17.78 -0.64
N ASP A 38 -8.70 18.01 0.65
CA ASP A 38 -7.75 18.58 1.61
C ASP A 38 -6.57 17.66 1.90
N PHE A 39 -6.81 16.33 1.97
CA PHE A 39 -5.75 15.33 2.11
C PHE A 39 -4.96 15.16 0.81
N ALA A 40 -5.60 15.17 -0.34
CA ALA A 40 -4.92 15.14 -1.64
C ALA A 40 -3.95 16.31 -1.78
N ALA A 41 -4.41 17.54 -1.50
CA ALA A 41 -3.56 18.74 -1.53
C ALA A 41 -2.40 18.66 -0.52
N ARG A 42 -2.67 18.15 0.70
CA ARG A 42 -1.66 17.97 1.74
C ARG A 42 -0.60 16.95 1.30
N ALA A 43 -1.00 15.82 0.73
CA ALA A 43 -0.07 14.80 0.24
C ALA A 43 0.88 15.38 -0.81
N VAL A 44 0.36 16.11 -1.80
CA VAL A 44 1.17 16.77 -2.84
C VAL A 44 2.15 17.79 -2.21
N ALA A 45 1.68 18.63 -1.29
CA ALA A 45 2.53 19.62 -0.62
C ALA A 45 3.65 18.95 0.20
N ASN A 46 3.33 17.91 0.96
CA ASN A 46 4.31 17.17 1.76
C ASN A 46 5.33 16.45 0.88
N VAL A 47 4.89 15.77 -0.18
CA VAL A 47 5.76 15.07 -1.13
C VAL A 47 6.72 16.05 -1.79
N SER A 48 6.21 17.18 -2.31
CA SER A 48 7.06 18.19 -2.97
C SER A 48 7.99 18.89 -1.99
N GLY A 49 7.55 19.13 -0.76
CA GLY A 49 8.38 19.72 0.30
C GLY A 49 9.53 18.82 0.74
N PHE A 50 9.30 17.51 0.78
CA PHE A 50 10.29 16.53 1.24
C PHE A 50 11.24 16.05 0.13
N LEU A 51 10.72 15.81 -1.09
CA LEU A 51 11.50 15.26 -2.21
C LEU A 51 11.87 16.30 -3.27
N GLY A 52 11.39 17.53 -3.15
CA GLY A 52 11.57 18.59 -4.13
C GLY A 52 10.51 18.57 -5.25
N GLN A 53 10.35 19.71 -5.93
CA GLN A 53 9.31 19.87 -6.96
C GLN A 53 9.48 18.93 -8.16
N GLY A 54 10.72 18.56 -8.49
CA GLY A 54 11.02 17.70 -9.62
C GLY A 54 10.40 16.30 -9.55
N VAL A 55 9.99 15.84 -8.36
CA VAL A 55 9.36 14.52 -8.20
C VAL A 55 7.92 14.51 -8.73
N LEU A 56 7.27 15.68 -8.82
CA LEU A 56 5.88 15.80 -9.23
C LEU A 56 5.63 15.38 -10.70
N ASN A 57 6.66 15.29 -11.52
CA ASN A 57 6.56 14.73 -12.88
C ASN A 57 6.24 13.21 -12.88
N ARG A 58 6.43 12.53 -11.75
CA ARG A 58 6.15 11.11 -11.53
C ARG A 58 5.05 10.87 -10.47
N TYR A 59 4.37 11.92 -10.02
CA TYR A 59 3.32 11.86 -9.00
C TYR A 59 2.05 12.54 -9.49
N HIS A 60 1.06 11.73 -9.84
CA HIS A 60 -0.25 12.20 -10.30
C HIS A 60 -1.29 11.90 -9.22
N VAL A 61 -2.00 12.94 -8.74
CA VAL A 61 -3.02 12.78 -7.68
C VAL A 61 -4.39 13.14 -8.21
N GLU A 62 -5.35 12.24 -8.01
CA GLU A 62 -6.75 12.43 -8.35
C GLU A 62 -7.62 12.42 -7.08
N VAL A 63 -8.55 13.38 -7.00
CA VAL A 63 -9.62 13.34 -5.99
C VAL A 63 -10.67 12.36 -6.50
N ARG A 64 -10.61 11.12 -6.02
CA ARG A 64 -11.40 10.02 -6.56
C ARG A 64 -11.63 8.93 -5.52
N ASP A 65 -12.83 8.32 -5.57
CA ASP A 65 -13.16 7.13 -4.81
C ASP A 65 -12.69 5.87 -5.56
N VAL A 66 -11.71 5.16 -4.98
CA VAL A 66 -11.21 3.90 -5.54
C VAL A 66 -12.25 2.78 -5.54
N TYR A 67 -13.25 2.87 -4.69
CA TYR A 67 -14.35 1.91 -4.64
C TYR A 67 -15.30 2.02 -5.83
N GLU A 68 -15.28 3.14 -6.55
CA GLU A 68 -16.03 3.33 -7.79
C GLU A 68 -15.27 2.83 -9.03
N GLY A 69 -13.99 2.56 -8.90
CA GLY A 69 -13.16 1.98 -9.97
C GLY A 69 -11.76 2.56 -10.07
N ILE A 70 -10.93 1.84 -10.82
CA ILE A 70 -9.55 2.23 -11.18
C ILE A 70 -9.50 2.42 -12.69
N GLY A 71 -9.08 3.63 -13.12
CA GLY A 71 -9.02 4.00 -14.55
C GLY A 71 -7.77 3.46 -15.24
N GLU A 72 -6.69 3.31 -14.52
CA GLU A 72 -5.39 2.86 -15.03
C GLU A 72 -5.44 1.40 -15.50
N LYS A 73 -4.51 1.07 -16.40
CA LYS A 73 -4.29 -0.30 -16.90
C LYS A 73 -2.81 -0.62 -16.92
N GLY A 74 -2.49 -1.90 -16.78
CA GLY A 74 -1.12 -2.38 -16.84
C GLY A 74 -0.26 -1.91 -15.66
N LEU A 75 -0.86 -1.70 -14.51
CA LEU A 75 -0.14 -1.36 -13.28
C LEU A 75 0.74 -2.51 -12.82
N ASP A 76 1.91 -2.19 -12.29
CA ASP A 76 2.79 -3.16 -11.62
C ASP A 76 2.31 -3.44 -10.21
N ARG A 77 1.84 -2.41 -9.51
CA ARG A 77 1.45 -2.49 -8.09
C ARG A 77 0.19 -1.70 -7.82
N VAL A 78 -0.59 -2.19 -6.85
CA VAL A 78 -1.67 -1.45 -6.20
C VAL A 78 -1.42 -1.50 -4.70
N VAL A 79 -1.40 -0.35 -4.04
CA VAL A 79 -1.17 -0.20 -2.59
C VAL A 79 -2.41 0.44 -1.98
N LEU A 80 -3.02 -0.24 -1.01
CA LEU A 80 -4.28 0.17 -0.39
C LEU A 80 -4.08 0.36 1.12
N ASP A 81 -4.23 1.60 1.59
CA ASP A 81 -4.34 1.96 3.01
C ASP A 81 -5.75 2.50 3.28
N LEU A 82 -6.70 1.59 3.34
CA LEU A 82 -8.12 1.85 3.35
C LEU A 82 -8.84 1.00 4.40
N PRO A 83 -9.98 1.47 4.94
CA PRO A 83 -10.74 0.70 5.92
C PRO A 83 -11.36 -0.58 5.35
N GLU A 84 -11.73 -0.61 4.06
CA GLU A 84 -12.42 -1.72 3.40
C GLU A 84 -11.77 -2.08 2.05
N PRO A 85 -10.46 -2.46 2.00
CA PRO A 85 -9.75 -2.67 0.74
C PRO A 85 -10.34 -3.79 -0.12
N TRP A 86 -11.06 -4.75 0.46
CA TRP A 86 -11.73 -5.82 -0.28
C TRP A 86 -12.73 -5.29 -1.33
N ARG A 87 -13.31 -4.11 -1.14
CA ARG A 87 -14.20 -3.48 -2.12
C ARG A 87 -13.48 -3.03 -3.39
N ALA A 88 -12.18 -2.71 -3.28
CA ALA A 88 -11.35 -2.28 -4.41
C ALA A 88 -10.65 -3.43 -5.14
N VAL A 89 -10.66 -4.66 -4.60
CA VAL A 89 -9.89 -5.80 -5.13
C VAL A 89 -10.23 -6.13 -6.58
N LYS A 90 -11.51 -6.16 -6.95
CA LYS A 90 -11.94 -6.43 -8.33
C LYS A 90 -11.48 -5.34 -9.31
N HIS A 91 -11.47 -4.10 -8.86
CA HIS A 91 -10.96 -2.98 -9.66
C HIS A 91 -9.44 -3.08 -9.83
N ALA A 92 -8.73 -3.45 -8.75
CA ALA A 92 -7.29 -3.69 -8.79
C ALA A 92 -6.93 -4.84 -9.74
N ALA A 93 -7.69 -5.93 -9.74
CA ALA A 93 -7.50 -7.05 -10.67
C ALA A 93 -7.64 -6.61 -12.14
N GLY A 94 -8.62 -5.73 -12.43
CA GLY A 94 -8.82 -5.18 -13.77
C GLY A 94 -7.78 -4.13 -14.21
N ALA A 95 -7.02 -3.57 -13.26
CA ALA A 95 -6.01 -2.53 -13.49
C ALA A 95 -4.57 -3.07 -13.53
N LEU A 96 -4.27 -4.10 -12.75
CA LEU A 96 -2.96 -4.74 -12.70
C LEU A 96 -2.68 -5.51 -14.00
N ARG A 97 -1.39 -5.56 -14.37
CA ARG A 97 -0.93 -6.52 -15.36
C ARG A 97 -0.85 -7.94 -14.75
N PRO A 98 -0.85 -9.00 -15.56
CA PRO A 98 -0.54 -10.35 -15.08
C PRO A 98 0.80 -10.37 -14.32
N GLY A 99 0.80 -10.99 -13.15
CA GLY A 99 1.94 -10.99 -12.24
C GLY A 99 2.10 -9.72 -11.38
N GLY A 100 1.23 -8.72 -11.56
CA GLY A 100 1.18 -7.53 -10.71
C GLY A 100 0.81 -7.86 -9.27
N ILE A 101 1.21 -7.00 -8.33
CA ILE A 101 1.04 -7.25 -6.89
C ILE A 101 0.10 -6.21 -6.29
N ILE A 102 -0.86 -6.68 -5.49
CA ILE A 102 -1.64 -5.85 -4.57
C ILE A 102 -1.04 -5.96 -3.17
N VAL A 103 -1.01 -4.83 -2.44
CA VAL A 103 -0.60 -4.77 -1.04
C VAL A 103 -1.62 -3.95 -0.26
N SER A 104 -1.98 -4.42 0.93
CA SER A 104 -2.86 -3.67 1.82
C SER A 104 -2.36 -3.72 3.26
N TYR A 105 -2.58 -2.62 3.99
CA TYR A 105 -2.43 -2.54 5.44
C TYR A 105 -3.81 -2.58 6.10
N LEU A 106 -3.95 -3.40 7.15
CA LEU A 106 -5.19 -3.55 7.91
C LEU A 106 -4.91 -3.72 9.41
N PRO A 107 -5.71 -3.08 10.28
CA PRO A 107 -5.47 -3.12 11.72
C PRO A 107 -6.01 -4.37 12.42
N SER A 108 -6.86 -5.19 11.78
CA SER A 108 -7.53 -6.29 12.47
C SER A 108 -7.63 -7.58 11.65
N VAL A 109 -7.64 -8.72 12.33
CA VAL A 109 -7.76 -10.05 11.71
C VAL A 109 -9.08 -10.22 10.93
N PRO A 110 -10.26 -9.79 11.42
CA PRO A 110 -11.50 -9.91 10.62
C PRO A 110 -11.41 -9.19 9.27
N GLN A 111 -10.79 -8.00 9.23
CA GLN A 111 -10.59 -7.27 7.97
C GLN A 111 -9.62 -8.01 7.04
N VAL A 112 -8.56 -8.62 7.59
CA VAL A 112 -7.64 -9.48 6.81
C VAL A 112 -8.39 -10.66 6.20
N MET A 113 -9.29 -11.30 6.95
CA MET A 113 -10.11 -12.43 6.44
C MET A 113 -10.97 -11.97 5.25
N SER A 114 -11.69 -10.85 5.37
CA SER A 114 -12.49 -10.30 4.27
C SER A 114 -11.65 -9.95 3.04
N LEU A 115 -10.45 -9.39 3.26
CA LEU A 115 -9.52 -9.10 2.16
C LEU A 115 -9.05 -10.39 1.47
N ARG A 116 -8.67 -11.41 2.24
CA ARG A 116 -8.18 -12.70 1.70
C ARG A 116 -9.24 -13.39 0.84
N GLU A 117 -10.49 -13.42 1.30
CA GLU A 117 -11.61 -13.95 0.55
C GLU A 117 -11.81 -13.20 -0.79
N ALA A 118 -11.81 -11.86 -0.75
CA ALA A 118 -11.95 -11.06 -1.97
C ALA A 118 -10.78 -11.26 -2.95
N LEU A 119 -9.55 -11.47 -2.46
CA LEU A 119 -8.38 -11.76 -3.28
C LEU A 119 -8.51 -13.11 -4.00
N ASP A 120 -8.95 -14.15 -3.30
CA ASP A 120 -9.16 -15.48 -3.87
C ASP A 120 -10.25 -15.43 -4.96
N ASP A 121 -11.37 -14.74 -4.70
CA ASP A 121 -12.47 -14.57 -5.67
C ASP A 121 -12.07 -13.78 -6.93
N ALA A 122 -11.08 -12.90 -6.81
CA ALA A 122 -10.63 -12.05 -7.92
C ALA A 122 -9.42 -12.62 -8.70
N GLY A 123 -9.01 -13.87 -8.42
CA GLY A 123 -7.95 -14.55 -9.15
C GLY A 123 -6.53 -14.18 -8.72
N PHE A 124 -6.37 -13.67 -7.50
CA PHE A 124 -5.05 -13.51 -6.91
C PHE A 124 -4.58 -14.82 -6.27
N ALA A 125 -3.28 -15.06 -6.30
CA ALA A 125 -2.64 -16.18 -5.63
C ALA A 125 -1.40 -15.71 -4.85
N MET A 126 -0.72 -16.65 -4.19
CA MET A 126 0.47 -16.40 -3.38
C MET A 126 0.21 -15.33 -2.31
N ALA A 127 -1.00 -15.31 -1.76
CA ALA A 127 -1.38 -14.32 -0.77
C ALA A 127 -0.72 -14.62 0.58
N GLU A 128 0.07 -13.66 1.05
CA GLU A 128 0.78 -13.71 2.31
C GLU A 128 0.30 -12.58 3.21
N THR A 129 0.15 -12.85 4.49
CA THR A 129 -0.16 -11.85 5.51
C THR A 129 0.89 -11.92 6.60
N VAL A 130 1.51 -10.77 6.89
CA VAL A 130 2.55 -10.65 7.92
C VAL A 130 2.21 -9.56 8.92
N GLU A 131 2.63 -9.74 10.15
CA GLU A 131 2.69 -8.72 11.19
C GLU A 131 4.15 -8.49 11.56
N ILE A 132 4.57 -7.23 11.71
CA ILE A 132 5.94 -6.88 12.04
C ILE A 132 5.98 -6.33 13.46
N LEU A 133 6.76 -6.97 14.33
CA LEU A 133 6.95 -6.58 15.72
C LEU A 133 8.39 -6.15 15.95
N GLN A 134 8.55 -5.00 16.61
CA GLN A 134 9.86 -4.52 17.04
C GLN A 134 10.02 -4.72 18.53
N ARG A 135 11.09 -5.39 18.94
CA ARG A 135 11.44 -5.61 20.34
C ARG A 135 12.73 -4.90 20.68
N SER A 136 12.66 -3.91 21.56
CA SER A 136 13.81 -3.21 22.08
C SER A 136 14.47 -3.96 23.26
N TRP A 137 15.75 -3.70 23.49
CA TRP A 137 16.52 -4.27 24.58
C TRP A 137 17.08 -3.18 25.46
N HIS A 138 16.97 -3.38 26.77
CA HIS A 138 17.67 -2.61 27.78
C HIS A 138 19.06 -3.20 27.98
N ILE A 139 20.09 -2.37 27.84
CA ILE A 139 21.49 -2.76 28.06
C ILE A 139 22.15 -1.70 28.92
N GLU A 140 22.36 -2.03 30.20
CA GLU A 140 23.03 -1.14 31.16
C GLU A 140 23.87 -1.99 32.12
N GLY A 141 25.22 -1.86 32.07
CA GLY A 141 26.14 -2.67 32.83
C GLY A 141 25.90 -4.18 32.61
N GLN A 142 25.62 -4.91 33.71
CA GLN A 142 25.30 -6.35 33.66
C GLN A 142 23.80 -6.62 33.43
N SER A 143 22.96 -5.58 33.38
CA SER A 143 21.51 -5.71 33.14
C SER A 143 21.22 -5.76 31.65
N VAL A 144 21.12 -6.96 31.09
CA VAL A 144 20.83 -7.20 29.69
C VAL A 144 19.52 -7.96 29.60
N ARG A 145 18.46 -7.31 29.10
CA ARG A 145 17.11 -7.90 29.01
C ARG A 145 16.27 -7.20 27.96
N PRO A 146 15.20 -7.83 27.44
CA PRO A 146 14.19 -7.10 26.66
C PRO A 146 13.56 -5.98 27.50
N ASP A 147 13.15 -4.91 26.85
CA ASP A 147 12.33 -3.89 27.49
C ASP A 147 11.06 -4.50 28.07
N HIS A 148 10.60 -3.98 29.21
CA HIS A 148 9.39 -4.49 29.87
C HIS A 148 8.12 -4.20 29.08
N ARG A 149 8.14 -3.13 28.26
CA ARG A 149 7.00 -2.73 27.44
C ARG A 149 7.35 -2.92 25.96
N MET A 150 6.42 -3.50 25.24
CA MET A 150 6.48 -3.67 23.79
C MET A 150 5.12 -3.36 23.20
N VAL A 151 5.06 -2.71 22.05
CA VAL A 151 3.83 -2.64 21.26
C VAL A 151 3.63 -4.03 20.65
N GLY A 152 2.64 -4.75 21.17
CA GLY A 152 2.37 -6.16 20.82
C GLY A 152 1.54 -6.33 19.55
N HIS A 153 0.99 -5.23 19.02
CA HIS A 153 0.22 -5.25 17.76
C HIS A 153 0.30 -3.89 17.10
N THR A 154 0.53 -3.86 15.79
CA THR A 154 0.58 -2.63 14.96
C THR A 154 -0.44 -2.69 13.82
N GLY A 155 -0.47 -3.79 13.10
CA GLY A 155 -1.34 -4.06 11.97
C GLY A 155 -0.76 -5.14 11.08
N PHE A 156 -1.53 -5.52 10.09
CA PHE A 156 -1.22 -6.60 9.16
C PHE A 156 -0.94 -6.06 7.77
N LEU A 157 0.12 -6.55 7.15
CA LEU A 157 0.42 -6.32 5.74
C LEU A 157 0.04 -7.57 4.97
N THR A 158 -0.89 -7.44 4.04
CA THR A 158 -1.28 -8.52 3.14
C THR A 158 -0.83 -8.19 1.72
N SER A 159 -0.15 -9.11 1.08
CA SER A 159 0.22 -9.01 -0.34
C SER A 159 -0.27 -10.22 -1.11
N ALA A 160 -0.62 -10.02 -2.38
CA ALA A 160 -0.99 -11.11 -3.29
C ALA A 160 -0.65 -10.75 -4.74
N ARG A 161 -0.51 -11.75 -5.58
CA ARG A 161 -0.13 -11.60 -6.98
C ARG A 161 -1.30 -11.97 -7.89
N LEU A 162 -1.62 -11.09 -8.84
CA LEU A 162 -2.61 -11.40 -9.87
C LEU A 162 -2.06 -12.47 -10.81
N MET A 163 -2.77 -13.58 -10.93
CA MET A 163 -2.37 -14.63 -11.83
C MET A 163 -2.79 -14.32 -13.27
N ALA A 164 -1.99 -14.78 -14.24
CA ALA A 164 -2.46 -14.81 -15.62
C ALA A 164 -3.65 -15.77 -15.73
N LEU A 165 -4.69 -15.36 -16.42
CA LEU A 165 -5.73 -16.33 -16.80
C LEU A 165 -5.07 -17.42 -17.62
N ALA A 166 -5.28 -18.69 -17.23
CA ALA A 166 -4.87 -19.81 -18.07
C ALA A 166 -5.61 -19.67 -19.41
N SER A 167 -4.84 -19.54 -20.48
CA SER A 167 -5.35 -19.49 -21.85
C SER A 167 -5.81 -20.89 -22.31
#